data_a477166658871d8fcf3a715923f6f339
#
_entry.id   a477166658871d8fcf3a715923f6f339
#
_cell.length_a   1.000
_cell.length_b   1.000
_cell.length_c   1.000
_cell.angle_alpha   90.00
_cell.angle_beta   90.00
_cell.angle_gamma   90.00
#
_symmetry.space_group_name_H-M   'P 1'
#
loop_
_entity.id
_entity.type
_entity.pdbx_description
1 polymer ?
#
loop_
_entity_poly.entity_id
_entity_poly.type
_entity_poly.pdbx_seq_one_letter_code
_entity_poly.pdbx_strand_id
1 'polypeptide(L)'
;CQNCPDVVQALNLMAVLNPNIRHVAIDGALFQAEVDERKVMAVPSVYLNGVNFGQGRMGLEEILAKLDTGAVEKQAQKLNAKEAFDVLVVGGGPAGASAAIYAARKGIRTGVAAERFGGQVLDTMAIENFISVQATEGPKLAAALEEHVKQYDVDIMNLQRASALVPAKEVGGLHEIQFESGASLKAKSVILATGARWREMGVPGEQEYKAKGVCFCPHCDGPLFKGKRVAVIGGGNSGVEAAIDLAGIVSHVTLLEFDSKLRADAVLQRKLFSLPNVKVITSALTSEVKGDGQKVTGLAYKDRDSGEFHTVDLEGIFVQIGLLPNTDWLKGTVELSPRGEIIVDARGETSLPGVFAAGDVTTVPYKQIVIAVGEGAKASLSAFDHLIRTSAPA
;
A
#
# COMPACT_ATOMS: atom_id res chain seq x y z
N CYS A 1 -17.48 13.39 0.33
CA CYS A 1 -16.65 12.30 0.82
C CYS A 1 -16.71 11.14 -0.17
N GLN A 2 -15.54 10.73 -0.71
CA GLN A 2 -15.47 9.65 -1.72
C GLN A 2 -15.71 8.25 -1.12
N ASN A 3 -15.45 8.07 0.17
CA ASN A 3 -15.62 6.79 0.87
C ASN A 3 -16.99 6.62 1.52
N CYS A 4 -17.79 7.70 1.59
CA CYS A 4 -19.10 7.65 2.24
C CYS A 4 -20.11 6.74 1.51
N PRO A 5 -20.18 6.73 0.15
CA PRO A 5 -21.15 5.90 -0.55
C PRO A 5 -20.99 4.40 -0.27
N ASP A 6 -19.78 3.89 -0.22
CA ASP A 6 -19.51 2.46 0.01
C ASP A 6 -20.02 2.01 1.38
N VAL A 7 -19.74 2.80 2.43
CA VAL A 7 -20.17 2.51 3.80
C VAL A 7 -21.69 2.62 3.94
N VAL A 8 -22.29 3.67 3.36
CA VAL A 8 -23.75 3.87 3.42
C VAL A 8 -24.48 2.75 2.68
N GLN A 9 -24.00 2.34 1.51
CA GLN A 9 -24.59 1.23 0.76
C GLN A 9 -24.48 -0.10 1.50
N ALA A 10 -23.32 -0.39 2.11
CA ALA A 10 -23.15 -1.60 2.93
C ALA A 10 -24.13 -1.64 4.10
N LEU A 11 -24.27 -0.54 4.84
CA LEU A 11 -25.20 -0.44 5.97
C LEU A 11 -26.66 -0.48 5.54
N ASN A 12 -27.02 0.14 4.41
CA ASN A 12 -28.37 0.05 3.83
C ASN A 12 -28.70 -1.40 3.45
N LEU A 13 -27.76 -2.11 2.82
CA LEU A 13 -27.96 -3.52 2.45
C LEU A 13 -28.20 -4.38 3.69
N MET A 14 -27.41 -4.17 4.74
CA MET A 14 -27.59 -4.88 6.01
C MET A 14 -28.97 -4.63 6.61
N ALA A 15 -29.44 -3.38 6.61
CA ALA A 15 -30.77 -3.02 7.14
C ALA A 15 -31.90 -3.58 6.29
N VAL A 16 -31.73 -3.70 4.97
CA VAL A 16 -32.71 -4.33 4.06
C VAL A 16 -32.81 -5.85 4.30
N LEU A 17 -31.66 -6.50 4.53
CA LEU A 17 -31.60 -7.95 4.66
C LEU A 17 -31.92 -8.45 6.08
N ASN A 18 -31.82 -7.58 7.10
CA ASN A 18 -32.07 -7.96 8.49
C ASN A 18 -32.95 -6.91 9.20
N PRO A 19 -34.20 -7.24 9.51
CA PRO A 19 -35.17 -6.31 10.13
C PRO A 19 -34.75 -5.85 11.55
N ASN A 20 -33.78 -6.51 12.18
CA ASN A 20 -33.26 -6.11 13.47
C ASN A 20 -32.17 -5.01 13.35
N ILE A 21 -31.75 -4.68 12.14
CA ILE A 21 -30.77 -3.61 11.87
C ILE A 21 -31.52 -2.38 11.37
N ARG A 22 -31.32 -1.26 12.07
CA ARG A 22 -31.78 0.05 11.64
C ARG A 22 -30.58 0.92 11.28
N HIS A 23 -30.56 1.45 10.07
CA HIS A 23 -29.52 2.38 9.62
C HIS A 23 -30.10 3.80 9.49
N VAL A 24 -29.35 4.78 9.98
CA VAL A 24 -29.62 6.21 9.80
C VAL A 24 -28.35 6.86 9.28
N ALA A 25 -28.43 7.44 8.09
CA ALA A 25 -27.33 8.25 7.54
C ALA A 25 -27.57 9.73 7.86
N ILE A 26 -26.57 10.39 8.42
CA ILE A 26 -26.62 11.79 8.83
C ILE A 26 -25.61 12.56 7.98
N ASP A 27 -26.08 13.61 7.28
CA ASP A 27 -25.19 14.53 6.57
C ASP A 27 -24.65 15.56 7.56
N GLY A 28 -23.33 15.43 7.87
CA GLY A 28 -22.67 16.32 8.84
C GLY A 28 -22.66 17.80 8.43
N ALA A 29 -22.75 18.10 7.13
CA ALA A 29 -22.87 19.49 6.69
C ALA A 29 -24.22 20.13 7.04
N LEU A 30 -25.28 19.32 7.15
CA LEU A 30 -26.62 19.77 7.51
C LEU A 30 -26.91 19.67 9.02
N PHE A 31 -26.21 18.76 9.71
CA PHE A 31 -26.46 18.43 11.12
C PHE A 31 -25.21 18.64 11.98
N GLN A 32 -24.70 19.88 12.00
CA GLN A 32 -23.48 20.24 12.71
C GLN A 32 -23.52 19.93 14.22
N ALA A 33 -24.70 20.04 14.84
CA ALA A 33 -24.87 19.73 16.26
C ALA A 33 -24.52 18.27 16.59
N GLU A 34 -24.90 17.32 15.72
CA GLU A 34 -24.54 15.89 15.85
C GLU A 34 -23.03 15.67 15.67
N VAL A 35 -22.41 16.41 14.75
CA VAL A 35 -20.96 16.35 14.51
C VAL A 35 -20.19 16.79 15.76
N ASP A 36 -20.62 17.91 16.35
CA ASP A 36 -19.96 18.49 17.54
C ASP A 36 -20.17 17.60 18.79
N GLU A 37 -21.42 17.14 19.01
CA GLU A 37 -21.76 16.26 20.14
C GLU A 37 -20.96 14.95 20.10
N ARG A 38 -20.84 14.34 18.93
CA ARG A 38 -20.09 13.08 18.73
C ARG A 38 -18.59 13.29 18.49
N LYS A 39 -18.12 14.53 18.43
CA LYS A 39 -16.72 14.88 18.14
C LYS A 39 -16.22 14.20 16.87
N VAL A 40 -17.01 14.25 15.80
CA VAL A 40 -16.67 13.61 14.51
C VAL A 40 -15.54 14.41 13.85
N MET A 41 -14.37 13.81 13.74
CA MET A 41 -13.17 14.44 13.14
C MET A 41 -12.95 14.03 11.69
N ALA A 42 -13.60 12.96 11.23
CA ALA A 42 -13.45 12.46 9.86
C ALA A 42 -14.73 11.75 9.41
N VAL A 43 -14.97 11.71 8.10
CA VAL A 43 -16.12 11.03 7.50
C VAL A 43 -15.66 9.99 6.44
N PRO A 44 -16.37 8.86 6.35
CA PRO A 44 -17.51 8.43 7.14
C PRO A 44 -17.11 8.02 8.56
N SER A 45 -17.93 8.36 9.54
CA SER A 45 -17.86 7.80 10.91
C SER A 45 -19.11 6.99 11.17
N VAL A 46 -18.93 5.76 11.63
CA VAL A 46 -20.03 4.84 11.93
C VAL A 46 -20.13 4.66 13.44
N TYR A 47 -21.35 4.75 13.94
CA TYR A 47 -21.70 4.52 15.35
C TYR A 47 -22.66 3.34 15.45
N LEU A 48 -22.37 2.39 16.34
CA LEU A 48 -23.26 1.28 16.67
C LEU A 48 -23.85 1.53 18.06
N ASN A 49 -25.17 1.69 18.13
CA ASN A 49 -25.87 1.98 19.38
C ASN A 49 -25.27 3.17 20.16
N GLY A 50 -24.85 4.20 19.44
CA GLY A 50 -24.28 5.42 20.01
C GLY A 50 -22.76 5.38 20.33
N VAL A 51 -22.13 4.22 20.17
CA VAL A 51 -20.69 4.04 20.39
C VAL A 51 -19.95 4.08 19.06
N ASN A 52 -18.79 4.75 18.99
CA ASN A 52 -17.98 4.76 17.78
C ASN A 52 -17.59 3.34 17.39
N PHE A 53 -17.99 2.93 16.19
CA PHE A 53 -17.73 1.60 15.64
C PHE A 53 -16.54 1.60 14.68
N GLY A 54 -16.35 2.69 13.93
CA GLY A 54 -15.24 2.83 13.00
C GLY A 54 -15.30 4.11 12.18
N GLN A 55 -14.18 4.43 11.54
CA GLN A 55 -14.03 5.60 10.67
C GLN A 55 -13.37 5.21 9.35
N GLY A 56 -13.62 5.99 8.31
CA GLY A 56 -13.05 5.78 6.99
C GLY A 56 -13.82 4.75 6.17
N ARG A 57 -13.21 4.34 5.05
CA ARG A 57 -13.81 3.36 4.13
C ARG A 57 -13.91 2.00 4.82
N MET A 58 -15.09 1.43 4.83
CA MET A 58 -15.36 0.07 5.31
C MET A 58 -16.31 -0.61 4.34
N GLY A 59 -15.93 -1.79 3.85
CA GLY A 59 -16.82 -2.64 3.05
C GLY A 59 -17.76 -3.47 3.93
N LEU A 60 -18.77 -4.08 3.30
CA LEU A 60 -19.72 -4.95 3.99
C LEU A 60 -19.03 -6.07 4.79
N GLU A 61 -18.05 -6.73 4.19
CA GLU A 61 -17.31 -7.83 4.83
C GLU A 61 -16.56 -7.36 6.08
N GLU A 62 -15.94 -6.18 6.02
CA GLU A 62 -15.23 -5.61 7.16
C GLU A 62 -16.18 -5.23 8.30
N ILE A 63 -17.33 -4.64 7.97
CA ILE A 63 -18.37 -4.32 8.97
C ILE A 63 -18.89 -5.60 9.63
N LEU A 64 -19.15 -6.64 8.84
CA LEU A 64 -19.61 -7.94 9.36
C LEU A 64 -18.54 -8.61 10.24
N ALA A 65 -17.28 -8.59 9.83
CA ALA A 65 -16.18 -9.16 10.63
C ALA A 65 -16.01 -8.47 11.99
N LYS A 66 -16.27 -7.15 12.05
CA LYS A 66 -16.24 -6.39 13.32
C LYS A 66 -17.48 -6.64 14.20
N LEU A 67 -18.60 -7.02 13.62
CA LEU A 67 -19.87 -7.27 14.34
C LEU A 67 -19.96 -8.69 14.89
N ASP A 68 -19.45 -9.68 14.15
CA ASP A 68 -19.58 -11.10 14.47
C ASP A 68 -18.22 -11.82 14.35
N THR A 69 -17.58 -12.10 15.48
CA THR A 69 -16.34 -12.87 15.52
C THR A 69 -16.49 -14.29 14.96
N GLY A 70 -17.68 -14.88 14.99
CA GLY A 70 -17.98 -16.16 14.36
C GLY A 70 -18.00 -16.12 12.84
N ALA A 71 -18.17 -14.95 12.23
CA ALA A 71 -18.08 -14.78 10.77
C ALA A 71 -16.67 -15.06 10.23
N VAL A 72 -15.64 -14.67 10.96
CA VAL A 72 -14.24 -14.92 10.58
C VAL A 72 -13.95 -16.42 10.55
N GLU A 73 -14.37 -17.16 11.57
CA GLU A 73 -14.21 -18.62 11.64
C GLU A 73 -14.98 -19.35 10.52
N LYS A 74 -16.23 -18.94 10.25
CA LYS A 74 -17.03 -19.52 9.17
C LYS A 74 -16.41 -19.23 7.80
N GLN A 75 -15.87 -18.04 7.61
CA GLN A 75 -15.16 -17.68 6.38
C GLN A 75 -13.87 -18.49 6.24
N ALA A 76 -13.09 -18.65 7.31
CA ALA A 76 -11.90 -19.49 7.30
C ALA A 76 -12.23 -20.95 6.94
N GLN A 77 -13.30 -21.52 7.50
CA GLN A 77 -13.76 -22.87 7.13
C GLN A 77 -14.13 -23.00 5.65
N LYS A 78 -14.83 -22.00 5.08
CA LYS A 78 -15.15 -21.96 3.64
C LYS A 78 -13.90 -21.90 2.78
N LEU A 79 -12.90 -21.10 3.18
CA LEU A 79 -11.62 -20.99 2.47
C LEU A 79 -10.83 -22.31 2.54
N ASN A 80 -10.77 -22.94 3.70
CA ASN A 80 -10.09 -24.22 3.91
C ASN A 80 -10.71 -25.37 3.08
N ALA A 81 -11.99 -25.28 2.74
CA ALA A 81 -12.69 -26.26 1.91
C ALA A 81 -12.49 -26.05 0.40
N LYS A 82 -11.82 -24.96 -0.02
CA LYS A 82 -11.56 -24.73 -1.44
C LYS A 82 -10.56 -25.73 -1.98
N GLU A 83 -10.83 -26.20 -3.20
CA GLU A 83 -9.84 -26.97 -3.95
C GLU A 83 -8.59 -26.11 -4.24
N ALA A 84 -7.46 -26.80 -4.43
CA ALA A 84 -6.21 -26.13 -4.72
C ALA A 84 -6.28 -25.31 -6.02
N PHE A 85 -5.69 -24.13 -6.01
CA PHE A 85 -5.52 -23.30 -7.21
C PHE A 85 -4.36 -23.80 -8.06
N ASP A 86 -4.40 -23.53 -9.35
CA ASP A 86 -3.21 -23.66 -10.17
C ASP A 86 -2.25 -22.48 -9.88
N VAL A 87 -2.80 -21.25 -9.80
CA VAL A 87 -2.08 -20.05 -9.40
C VAL A 87 -2.82 -19.34 -8.28
N LEU A 88 -2.15 -19.13 -7.15
CA LEU A 88 -2.63 -18.28 -6.06
C LEU A 88 -1.78 -17.01 -6.01
N VAL A 89 -2.42 -15.89 -6.19
CA VAL A 89 -1.81 -14.56 -6.04
C VAL A 89 -2.05 -14.07 -4.61
N VAL A 90 -0.98 -13.69 -3.90
CA VAL A 90 -1.04 -13.14 -2.55
C VAL A 90 -0.76 -11.65 -2.62
N GLY A 91 -1.81 -10.84 -2.50
CA GLY A 91 -1.81 -9.40 -2.62
C GLY A 91 -2.68 -8.90 -3.78
N GLY A 92 -3.55 -7.93 -3.51
CA GLY A 92 -4.54 -7.39 -4.46
C GLY A 92 -4.18 -6.01 -5.03
N GLY A 93 -2.90 -5.60 -4.94
CA GLY A 93 -2.41 -4.36 -5.57
C GLY A 93 -2.23 -4.49 -7.08
N PRO A 94 -1.66 -3.47 -7.75
CA PRO A 94 -1.50 -3.47 -9.21
C PRO A 94 -0.76 -4.70 -9.76
N ALA A 95 0.29 -5.15 -9.08
CA ALA A 95 1.03 -6.37 -9.46
C ALA A 95 0.15 -7.61 -9.37
N GLY A 96 -0.60 -7.76 -8.27
CA GLY A 96 -1.48 -8.90 -8.07
C GLY A 96 -2.67 -8.92 -9.03
N ALA A 97 -3.29 -7.78 -9.28
CA ALA A 97 -4.37 -7.65 -10.25
C ALA A 97 -3.90 -8.06 -11.66
N SER A 98 -2.73 -7.54 -12.09
CA SER A 98 -2.14 -7.90 -13.37
C SER A 98 -1.81 -9.40 -13.45
N ALA A 99 -1.19 -9.96 -12.41
CA ALA A 99 -0.85 -11.38 -12.36
C ALA A 99 -2.10 -12.25 -12.49
N ALA A 100 -3.17 -11.91 -11.76
CA ALA A 100 -4.44 -12.64 -11.80
C ALA A 100 -5.09 -12.63 -13.19
N ILE A 101 -5.15 -11.44 -13.83
CA ILE A 101 -5.69 -11.28 -15.19
C ILE A 101 -4.92 -12.15 -16.19
N TYR A 102 -3.57 -12.09 -16.14
CA TYR A 102 -2.74 -12.84 -17.08
C TYR A 102 -2.85 -14.36 -16.88
N ALA A 103 -3.00 -14.84 -15.64
CA ALA A 103 -3.24 -16.25 -15.35
C ALA A 103 -4.63 -16.70 -15.82
N ALA A 104 -5.68 -15.98 -15.42
CA ALA A 104 -7.07 -16.32 -15.74
C ALA A 104 -7.35 -16.33 -17.25
N ARG A 105 -6.75 -15.41 -18.02
CA ARG A 105 -6.87 -15.39 -19.49
C ARG A 105 -6.29 -16.61 -20.18
N LYS A 106 -5.50 -17.42 -19.51
CA LYS A 106 -5.00 -18.71 -20.01
C LYS A 106 -5.87 -19.91 -19.58
N GLY A 107 -7.01 -19.65 -18.95
CA GLY A 107 -7.88 -20.68 -18.42
C GLY A 107 -7.34 -21.39 -17.18
N ILE A 108 -6.38 -20.78 -16.48
CA ILE A 108 -5.78 -21.31 -15.25
C ILE A 108 -6.70 -20.99 -14.08
N ARG A 109 -6.98 -21.97 -13.23
CA ARG A 109 -7.72 -21.75 -11.98
C ARG A 109 -6.94 -20.80 -11.06
N THR A 110 -7.42 -19.58 -10.97
CA THR A 110 -6.71 -18.47 -10.32
C THR A 110 -7.47 -17.96 -9.11
N GLY A 111 -6.75 -17.77 -8.00
CA GLY A 111 -7.24 -17.07 -6.81
C GLY A 111 -6.38 -15.86 -6.48
N VAL A 112 -7.00 -14.84 -5.89
CA VAL A 112 -6.33 -13.68 -5.30
C VAL A 112 -6.73 -13.58 -3.83
N ALA A 113 -5.77 -13.71 -2.94
CA ALA A 113 -5.96 -13.48 -1.51
C ALA A 113 -5.32 -12.13 -1.11
N ALA A 114 -6.10 -11.22 -0.57
CA ALA A 114 -5.64 -9.87 -0.22
C ALA A 114 -6.22 -9.38 1.10
N GLU A 115 -5.47 -8.58 1.83
CA GLU A 115 -5.98 -7.85 2.98
C GLU A 115 -7.04 -6.82 2.53
N ARG A 116 -6.73 -6.06 1.48
CA ARG A 116 -7.66 -5.20 0.74
C ARG A 116 -7.29 -5.17 -0.74
N PHE A 117 -8.26 -5.27 -1.62
CA PHE A 117 -8.01 -5.14 -3.05
C PHE A 117 -7.70 -3.68 -3.41
N GLY A 118 -6.73 -3.47 -4.30
CA GLY A 118 -6.17 -2.14 -4.63
C GLY A 118 -4.87 -1.84 -3.88
N GLY A 119 -4.64 -2.43 -2.72
CA GLY A 119 -3.40 -2.25 -1.95
C GLY A 119 -3.13 -0.78 -1.61
N GLN A 120 -1.86 -0.38 -1.67
CA GLN A 120 -1.41 0.97 -1.34
C GLN A 120 -1.89 2.06 -2.31
N VAL A 121 -2.32 1.69 -3.52
CA VAL A 121 -2.91 2.64 -4.49
C VAL A 121 -4.15 3.32 -3.94
N LEU A 122 -4.91 2.64 -3.08
CA LEU A 122 -6.09 3.22 -2.41
C LEU A 122 -5.78 4.48 -1.59
N ASP A 123 -4.53 4.63 -1.13
CA ASP A 123 -4.08 5.74 -0.29
C ASP A 123 -3.50 6.90 -1.13
N THR A 124 -3.50 6.79 -2.46
CA THR A 124 -2.96 7.80 -3.38
C THR A 124 -4.08 8.72 -3.86
N MET A 125 -3.92 10.04 -3.70
CA MET A 125 -4.96 11.01 -4.07
C MET A 125 -4.97 11.32 -5.57
N ALA A 126 -3.81 11.53 -6.17
CA ALA A 126 -3.67 11.88 -7.58
C ALA A 126 -2.65 10.97 -8.26
N ILE A 127 -3.00 10.48 -9.44
CA ILE A 127 -2.14 9.62 -10.28
C ILE A 127 -2.17 10.20 -11.69
N GLU A 128 -1.03 10.75 -12.15
CA GLU A 128 -0.87 11.37 -13.47
C GLU A 128 0.22 10.67 -14.31
N ASN A 129 0.87 9.67 -13.74
CA ASN A 129 1.99 8.95 -14.35
C ASN A 129 1.65 7.49 -14.74
N PHE A 130 0.38 7.11 -14.73
CA PHE A 130 -0.05 5.80 -15.21
C PHE A 130 -0.38 5.87 -16.70
N ILE A 131 0.44 5.20 -17.53
CA ILE A 131 0.36 5.26 -18.98
C ILE A 131 -1.04 4.91 -19.49
N SER A 132 -1.55 5.71 -20.43
CA SER A 132 -2.88 5.72 -21.03
C SER A 132 -4.01 6.29 -20.14
N VAL A 133 -3.73 6.67 -18.92
CA VAL A 133 -4.66 7.38 -18.03
C VAL A 133 -4.06 8.74 -17.70
N GLN A 134 -4.62 9.81 -18.26
CA GLN A 134 -4.05 11.17 -18.11
C GLN A 134 -4.03 11.64 -16.66
N ALA A 135 -5.14 11.42 -15.94
CA ALA A 135 -5.26 11.70 -14.52
C ALA A 135 -6.34 10.82 -13.89
N THR A 136 -6.08 10.30 -12.70
CA THR A 136 -7.05 9.54 -11.92
C THR A 136 -6.73 9.64 -10.43
N GLU A 137 -7.57 9.06 -9.62
CA GLU A 137 -7.37 8.92 -8.17
C GLU A 137 -7.12 7.44 -7.82
N GLY A 138 -6.36 7.20 -6.77
CA GLY A 138 -6.05 5.85 -6.34
C GLY A 138 -7.27 4.94 -6.15
N PRO A 139 -8.32 5.36 -5.43
CA PRO A 139 -9.53 4.57 -5.28
C PRO A 139 -10.22 4.24 -6.61
N LYS A 140 -10.22 5.17 -7.57
CA LYS A 140 -10.80 4.95 -8.92
C LYS A 140 -9.98 3.93 -9.71
N LEU A 141 -8.65 4.05 -9.68
CA LEU A 141 -7.77 3.09 -10.35
C LEU A 141 -7.88 1.70 -9.70
N ALA A 142 -7.93 1.63 -8.38
CA ALA A 142 -8.10 0.37 -7.66
C ALA A 142 -9.43 -0.31 -7.99
N ALA A 143 -10.53 0.45 -8.05
CA ALA A 143 -11.84 -0.05 -8.46
C ALA A 143 -11.82 -0.57 -9.92
N ALA A 144 -11.19 0.16 -10.84
CA ALA A 144 -11.06 -0.26 -12.24
C ALA A 144 -10.23 -1.56 -12.38
N LEU A 145 -9.16 -1.70 -11.59
CA LEU A 145 -8.37 -2.94 -11.55
C LEU A 145 -9.20 -4.12 -11.02
N GLU A 146 -9.95 -3.92 -9.96
CA GLU A 146 -10.83 -4.95 -9.38
C GLU A 146 -11.93 -5.37 -10.36
N GLU A 147 -12.56 -4.40 -11.00
CA GLU A 147 -13.59 -4.63 -12.02
C GLU A 147 -13.04 -5.42 -13.21
N HIS A 148 -11.80 -5.11 -13.65
CA HIS A 148 -11.14 -5.85 -14.72
C HIS A 148 -10.83 -7.29 -14.29
N VAL A 149 -10.37 -7.54 -13.07
CA VAL A 149 -10.16 -8.91 -12.56
C VAL A 149 -11.47 -9.69 -12.52
N LYS A 150 -12.56 -9.06 -12.08
CA LYS A 150 -13.90 -9.67 -12.00
C LYS A 150 -14.52 -10.04 -13.36
N GLN A 151 -13.98 -9.54 -14.47
CA GLN A 151 -14.41 -9.97 -15.80
C GLN A 151 -13.94 -11.40 -16.15
N TYR A 152 -13.02 -11.95 -15.38
CA TYR A 152 -12.52 -13.31 -15.52
C TYR A 152 -12.98 -14.15 -14.31
N ASP A 153 -12.93 -15.47 -14.48
CA ASP A 153 -13.22 -16.42 -13.40
C ASP A 153 -12.05 -16.48 -12.40
N VAL A 154 -11.91 -15.40 -11.61
CA VAL A 154 -10.92 -15.25 -10.55
C VAL A 154 -11.61 -15.21 -9.20
N ASP A 155 -11.18 -16.09 -8.31
CA ASP A 155 -11.68 -16.13 -6.94
C ASP A 155 -10.98 -15.06 -6.09
N ILE A 156 -11.66 -13.94 -5.81
CA ILE A 156 -11.13 -12.84 -5.00
C ILE A 156 -11.53 -13.06 -3.55
N MET A 157 -10.54 -13.18 -2.68
CA MET A 157 -10.68 -13.42 -1.25
C MET A 157 -10.10 -12.23 -0.47
N ASN A 158 -10.96 -11.32 -0.04
CA ASN A 158 -10.60 -10.15 0.75
C ASN A 158 -10.45 -10.48 2.23
N LEU A 159 -9.87 -9.56 3.01
CA LEU A 159 -9.61 -9.66 4.45
C LEU A 159 -8.69 -10.85 4.80
N GLN A 160 -7.83 -11.25 3.87
CA GLN A 160 -6.89 -12.34 4.06
C GLN A 160 -5.46 -11.78 4.13
N ARG A 161 -4.94 -11.66 5.35
CA ARG A 161 -3.55 -11.30 5.60
C ARG A 161 -2.72 -12.56 5.77
N ALA A 162 -1.76 -12.77 4.87
CA ALA A 162 -0.88 -13.92 4.89
C ALA A 162 0.04 -13.88 6.12
N SER A 163 0.19 -15.02 6.78
CA SER A 163 1.00 -15.22 7.99
C SER A 163 2.11 -16.23 7.82
N ALA A 164 1.99 -17.17 6.87
CA ALA A 164 3.05 -18.14 6.56
C ALA A 164 2.92 -18.69 5.14
N LEU A 165 4.05 -19.04 4.54
CA LEU A 165 4.17 -19.87 3.34
C LEU A 165 4.80 -21.20 3.72
N VAL A 166 4.06 -22.28 3.49
CA VAL A 166 4.57 -23.64 3.64
C VAL A 166 4.94 -24.16 2.24
N PRO A 167 6.22 -24.35 1.95
CA PRO A 167 6.66 -24.83 0.64
C PRO A 167 6.15 -26.24 0.32
N ALA A 168 5.93 -26.53 -0.97
CA ALA A 168 5.70 -27.86 -1.44
C ALA A 168 6.90 -28.79 -1.09
N LYS A 169 6.63 -30.04 -0.76
CA LYS A 169 7.67 -31.01 -0.41
C LYS A 169 8.46 -31.50 -1.60
N GLU A 170 7.88 -31.42 -2.80
CA GLU A 170 8.45 -31.85 -4.08
C GLU A 170 8.08 -30.86 -5.19
N VAL A 171 8.86 -30.86 -6.25
CA VAL A 171 8.60 -30.00 -7.42
C VAL A 171 7.27 -30.42 -8.07
N GLY A 172 6.41 -29.45 -8.35
CA GLY A 172 5.03 -29.70 -8.84
C GLY A 172 4.01 -30.06 -7.76
N GLY A 173 4.43 -30.15 -6.49
CA GLY A 173 3.53 -30.30 -5.35
C GLY A 173 2.77 -29.03 -5.02
N LEU A 174 1.98 -29.07 -3.96
CA LEU A 174 1.18 -27.94 -3.52
C LEU A 174 1.91 -27.12 -2.45
N HIS A 175 2.06 -25.81 -2.69
CA HIS A 175 2.38 -24.83 -1.67
C HIS A 175 1.13 -24.51 -0.86
N GLU A 176 1.29 -24.10 0.39
CA GLU A 176 0.20 -23.66 1.25
C GLU A 176 0.46 -22.25 1.79
N ILE A 177 -0.51 -21.36 1.65
CA ILE A 177 -0.50 -20.03 2.26
C ILE A 177 -1.45 -20.06 3.44
N GLN A 178 -0.92 -19.73 4.62
CA GLN A 178 -1.69 -19.59 5.87
C GLN A 178 -2.00 -18.11 6.10
N PHE A 179 -3.16 -17.83 6.69
CA PHE A 179 -3.64 -16.48 6.95
C PHE A 179 -3.89 -16.26 8.46
N GLU A 180 -3.82 -15.01 8.90
CA GLU A 180 -4.11 -14.62 10.29
C GLU A 180 -5.56 -14.97 10.71
N SER A 181 -6.47 -15.08 9.74
CA SER A 181 -7.86 -15.52 9.96
C SER A 181 -8.00 -17.00 10.37
N GLY A 182 -6.91 -17.77 10.35
CA GLY A 182 -6.91 -19.22 10.53
C GLY A 182 -7.27 -20.01 9.27
N ALA A 183 -7.49 -19.32 8.16
CA ALA A 183 -7.65 -19.96 6.85
C ALA A 183 -6.31 -20.41 6.27
N SER A 184 -6.35 -21.41 5.39
CA SER A 184 -5.23 -21.79 4.53
C SER A 184 -5.71 -22.10 3.11
N LEU A 185 -4.87 -21.81 2.14
CA LEU A 185 -5.13 -22.07 0.71
C LEU A 185 -3.93 -22.77 0.09
N LYS A 186 -4.22 -23.71 -0.80
CA LYS A 186 -3.20 -24.50 -1.50
C LYS A 186 -3.15 -24.13 -2.97
N ALA A 187 -1.94 -24.14 -3.55
CA ALA A 187 -1.74 -23.87 -4.97
C ALA A 187 -0.50 -24.59 -5.51
N LYS A 188 -0.53 -24.93 -6.80
CA LYS A 188 0.62 -25.47 -7.52
C LYS A 188 1.70 -24.41 -7.73
N SER A 189 1.29 -23.15 -7.92
CA SER A 189 2.18 -22.02 -8.05
C SER A 189 1.64 -20.83 -7.26
N VAL A 190 2.54 -20.04 -6.67
CA VAL A 190 2.22 -18.87 -5.86
C VAL A 190 2.91 -17.64 -6.43
N ILE A 191 2.18 -16.51 -6.52
CA ILE A 191 2.75 -15.21 -6.88
C ILE A 191 2.61 -14.27 -5.69
N LEU A 192 3.74 -13.90 -5.10
CA LEU A 192 3.83 -12.99 -3.97
C LEU A 192 3.81 -11.54 -4.47
N ALA A 193 2.73 -10.82 -4.20
CA ALA A 193 2.49 -9.44 -4.64
C ALA A 193 2.01 -8.55 -3.46
N THR A 194 2.55 -8.82 -2.28
CA THR A 194 2.12 -8.20 -1.01
C THR A 194 2.54 -6.75 -0.86
N GLY A 195 3.36 -6.23 -1.80
CA GLY A 195 3.77 -4.83 -1.84
C GLY A 195 4.67 -4.44 -0.68
N ALA A 196 4.73 -3.15 -0.44
CA ALA A 196 5.53 -2.56 0.62
C ALA A 196 4.78 -1.39 1.22
N ARG A 197 5.18 -0.94 2.40
CA ARG A 197 4.64 0.24 3.06
C ARG A 197 5.74 1.26 3.33
N TRP A 198 5.42 2.53 3.20
CA TRP A 198 6.34 3.58 3.56
C TRP A 198 6.55 3.62 5.07
N ARG A 199 7.79 3.85 5.48
CA ARG A 199 8.08 4.15 6.87
C ARG A 199 7.60 5.56 7.17
N GLU A 200 6.83 5.70 8.22
CA GLU A 200 6.32 6.98 8.70
C GLU A 200 7.26 7.59 9.76
N MET A 201 7.21 8.90 9.93
CA MET A 201 7.99 9.60 10.95
C MET A 201 7.45 9.33 12.37
N GLY A 202 6.15 9.06 12.47
CA GLY A 202 5.47 8.81 13.76
C GLY A 202 5.31 10.07 14.61
N VAL A 203 5.15 11.24 13.99
CA VAL A 203 5.06 12.53 14.69
C VAL A 203 3.65 13.12 14.62
N PRO A 204 3.26 13.99 15.57
CA PRO A 204 2.01 14.73 15.52
C PRO A 204 1.82 15.46 14.19
N GLY A 205 0.60 15.46 13.67
CA GLY A 205 0.23 16.08 12.39
C GLY A 205 0.52 15.23 11.15
N GLU A 206 1.40 14.23 11.22
CA GLU A 206 1.72 13.41 10.03
C GLU A 206 0.49 12.74 9.43
N GLN A 207 -0.33 12.09 10.24
CA GLN A 207 -1.54 11.41 9.76
C GLN A 207 -2.63 12.37 9.29
N GLU A 208 -2.78 13.51 9.99
CA GLU A 208 -3.76 14.54 9.65
C GLU A 208 -3.50 15.15 8.27
N TYR A 209 -2.21 15.37 7.94
CA TYR A 209 -1.79 16.00 6.69
C TYR A 209 -1.30 15.03 5.62
N LYS A 210 -1.45 13.73 5.84
CA LYS A 210 -1.23 12.70 4.81
C LYS A 210 -2.15 12.96 3.62
N ALA A 211 -1.59 13.02 2.41
CA ALA A 211 -2.25 13.47 1.18
C ALA A 211 -2.76 14.94 1.18
N LYS A 212 -2.38 15.73 2.19
CA LYS A 212 -2.64 17.17 2.27
C LYS A 212 -1.33 17.97 2.39
N GLY A 213 -0.25 17.43 1.87
CA GLY A 213 1.09 18.00 1.92
C GLY A 213 2.14 17.09 2.53
N VAL A 214 1.78 16.03 3.26
CA VAL A 214 2.69 14.93 3.59
C VAL A 214 2.61 13.87 2.51
N CYS A 215 3.74 13.64 1.82
CA CYS A 215 3.87 12.80 0.63
C CYS A 215 4.99 11.77 0.82
N PHE A 216 4.93 10.67 0.08
CA PHE A 216 5.92 9.59 0.14
C PHE A 216 6.56 9.29 -1.23
N CYS A 217 6.00 9.76 -2.34
CA CYS A 217 6.49 9.50 -3.68
C CYS A 217 6.85 10.81 -4.39
N PRO A 218 8.14 11.19 -4.49
CA PRO A 218 8.55 12.41 -5.20
C PRO A 218 8.14 12.44 -6.67
N HIS A 219 8.27 11.31 -7.37
CA HIS A 219 7.89 11.19 -8.78
C HIS A 219 6.37 11.28 -9.01
N CYS A 220 5.56 10.94 -8.01
CA CYS A 220 4.10 11.01 -8.10
C CYS A 220 3.60 12.41 -7.76
N ASP A 221 4.04 12.95 -6.63
CA ASP A 221 3.46 14.14 -6.02
C ASP A 221 4.28 15.41 -6.28
N GLY A 222 5.57 15.28 -6.66
CA GLY A 222 6.46 16.42 -6.89
C GLY A 222 5.89 17.50 -7.79
N PRO A 223 5.27 17.18 -8.95
CA PRO A 223 4.66 18.16 -9.84
C PRO A 223 3.60 19.05 -9.18
N LEU A 224 2.88 18.56 -8.16
CA LEU A 224 1.86 19.32 -7.40
C LEU A 224 2.44 20.45 -6.55
N PHE A 225 3.76 20.42 -6.33
CA PHE A 225 4.50 21.39 -5.52
C PHE A 225 5.33 22.35 -6.37
N LYS A 226 5.07 22.45 -7.66
CA LYS A 226 5.78 23.36 -8.56
C LYS A 226 5.80 24.80 -8.01
N GLY A 227 7.02 25.34 -7.85
CA GLY A 227 7.24 26.69 -7.34
C GLY A 227 7.02 26.88 -5.82
N LYS A 228 6.69 25.83 -5.08
CA LYS A 228 6.51 25.86 -3.62
C LYS A 228 7.81 25.51 -2.89
N ARG A 229 7.81 25.68 -1.57
CA ARG A 229 8.89 25.25 -0.67
C ARG A 229 8.52 23.89 -0.09
N VAL A 230 9.46 22.95 -0.10
CA VAL A 230 9.22 21.60 0.42
C VAL A 230 10.36 21.14 1.34
N ALA A 231 10.05 20.17 2.21
CA ALA A 231 11.06 19.42 2.92
C ALA A 231 11.17 17.99 2.37
N VAL A 232 12.37 17.43 2.47
CA VAL A 232 12.64 16.00 2.31
C VAL A 232 13.20 15.48 3.62
N ILE A 233 12.59 14.43 4.17
CA ILE A 233 13.02 13.80 5.41
C ILE A 233 13.79 12.53 5.08
N GLY A 234 15.09 12.50 5.46
CA GLY A 234 16.01 11.38 5.24
C GLY A 234 17.14 11.71 4.31
N GLY A 235 18.38 11.41 4.72
CA GLY A 235 19.62 11.70 4.01
C GLY A 235 20.33 10.47 3.45
N GLY A 236 19.61 9.35 3.22
CA GLY A 236 20.08 8.23 2.43
C GLY A 236 19.95 8.49 0.92
N ASN A 237 20.33 7.50 0.07
CA ASN A 237 20.25 7.66 -1.39
C ASN A 237 18.87 8.14 -1.84
N SER A 238 17.78 7.49 -1.41
CA SER A 238 16.43 7.85 -1.80
C SER A 238 16.05 9.29 -1.44
N GLY A 239 16.43 9.77 -0.24
CA GLY A 239 16.12 11.14 0.18
C GLY A 239 16.94 12.17 -0.59
N VAL A 240 18.22 11.89 -0.84
CA VAL A 240 19.08 12.78 -1.62
C VAL A 240 18.65 12.82 -3.09
N GLU A 241 18.31 11.67 -3.70
CA GLU A 241 17.75 11.61 -5.05
C GLU A 241 16.43 12.39 -5.16
N ALA A 242 15.53 12.20 -4.17
CA ALA A 242 14.29 12.94 -4.08
C ALA A 242 14.52 14.46 -3.99
N ALA A 243 15.47 14.90 -3.18
CA ALA A 243 15.80 16.32 -3.05
C ALA A 243 16.38 16.90 -4.34
N ILE A 244 17.19 16.15 -5.07
CA ILE A 244 17.75 16.54 -6.37
C ILE A 244 16.63 16.66 -7.41
N ASP A 245 15.73 15.69 -7.48
CA ASP A 245 14.61 15.66 -8.41
C ASP A 245 13.65 16.83 -8.14
N LEU A 246 13.22 16.99 -6.90
CA LEU A 246 12.34 18.08 -6.48
C LEU A 246 12.96 19.46 -6.71
N ALA A 247 14.28 19.63 -6.56
CA ALA A 247 14.96 20.90 -6.77
C ALA A 247 14.78 21.45 -8.21
N GLY A 248 14.53 20.56 -9.19
CA GLY A 248 14.19 20.95 -10.57
C GLY A 248 12.76 21.45 -10.76
N ILE A 249 11.89 21.27 -9.76
CA ILE A 249 10.44 21.51 -9.87
C ILE A 249 9.99 22.61 -8.92
N VAL A 250 10.50 22.60 -7.68
CA VAL A 250 10.06 23.46 -6.58
C VAL A 250 10.97 24.70 -6.43
N SER A 251 10.52 25.71 -5.69
CA SER A 251 11.34 26.91 -5.42
C SER A 251 12.48 26.66 -4.44
N HIS A 252 12.26 25.80 -3.44
CA HIS A 252 13.27 25.50 -2.41
C HIS A 252 13.03 24.12 -1.79
N VAL A 253 14.11 23.39 -1.56
CA VAL A 253 14.12 22.10 -0.85
C VAL A 253 14.92 22.23 0.44
N THR A 254 14.34 21.83 1.56
CA THR A 254 15.04 21.64 2.83
C THR A 254 15.15 20.14 3.10
N LEU A 255 16.35 19.57 2.99
CA LEU A 255 16.60 18.17 3.35
C LEU A 255 16.98 18.10 4.83
N LEU A 256 16.22 17.30 5.61
CA LEU A 256 16.50 17.05 7.03
C LEU A 256 16.98 15.60 7.21
N GLU A 257 18.14 15.47 7.88
CA GLU A 257 18.72 14.17 8.23
C GLU A 257 18.87 14.05 9.75
N PHE A 258 18.46 12.92 10.29
CA PHE A 258 18.53 12.61 11.72
C PHE A 258 19.97 12.50 12.22
N ASP A 259 20.85 11.88 11.42
CA ASP A 259 22.25 11.74 11.76
C ASP A 259 23.06 13.03 11.50
N SER A 260 24.27 13.10 12.03
CA SER A 260 25.18 14.23 11.85
C SER A 260 25.77 14.34 10.44
N LYS A 261 25.51 13.34 9.56
CA LYS A 261 25.99 13.31 8.17
C LYS A 261 25.01 12.55 7.28
N LEU A 262 24.99 12.89 5.98
CA LEU A 262 24.26 12.14 4.98
C LEU A 262 24.87 10.76 4.77
N ARG A 263 24.03 9.76 4.53
CA ARG A 263 24.43 8.37 4.22
C ARG A 263 24.39 8.07 2.72
N ALA A 264 23.98 9.00 1.90
CA ALA A 264 23.91 8.86 0.46
C ALA A 264 25.32 8.74 -0.15
N ASP A 265 25.39 8.19 -1.35
CA ASP A 265 26.64 8.06 -2.11
C ASP A 265 27.28 9.42 -2.37
N ALA A 266 28.61 9.47 -2.36
CA ALA A 266 29.37 10.72 -2.51
C ALA A 266 29.03 11.47 -3.83
N VAL A 267 28.68 10.75 -4.89
CA VAL A 267 28.28 11.36 -6.17
C VAL A 267 26.96 12.12 -6.01
N LEU A 268 25.98 11.53 -5.36
CA LEU A 268 24.68 12.14 -5.07
C LEU A 268 24.84 13.35 -4.16
N GLN A 269 25.64 13.24 -3.11
CA GLN A 269 25.91 14.35 -2.20
C GLN A 269 26.56 15.54 -2.94
N ARG A 270 27.56 15.31 -3.79
CA ARG A 270 28.17 16.38 -4.60
C ARG A 270 27.15 17.07 -5.50
N LYS A 271 26.25 16.30 -6.13
CA LYS A 271 25.17 16.86 -6.96
C LYS A 271 24.22 17.70 -6.10
N LEU A 272 23.78 17.18 -4.96
CA LEU A 272 22.89 17.87 -4.03
C LEU A 272 23.46 19.23 -3.60
N PHE A 273 24.70 19.25 -3.13
CA PHE A 273 25.37 20.47 -2.66
C PHE A 273 25.69 21.48 -3.78
N SER A 274 25.62 21.09 -5.04
CA SER A 274 25.78 22.00 -6.18
C SER A 274 24.49 22.78 -6.51
N LEU A 275 23.35 22.44 -5.90
CA LEU A 275 22.06 23.03 -6.21
C LEU A 275 21.80 24.25 -5.30
N PRO A 276 21.59 25.45 -5.88
CA PRO A 276 21.50 26.71 -5.11
C PRO A 276 20.19 26.83 -4.29
N ASN A 277 19.18 26.06 -4.65
CA ASN A 277 17.86 26.06 -3.98
C ASN A 277 17.66 24.90 -3.01
N VAL A 278 18.77 24.22 -2.62
CA VAL A 278 18.72 23.14 -1.63
C VAL A 278 19.46 23.54 -0.36
N LYS A 279 18.80 23.37 0.78
CA LYS A 279 19.40 23.50 2.11
C LYS A 279 19.43 22.13 2.79
N VAL A 280 20.58 21.73 3.33
CA VAL A 280 20.72 20.48 4.12
C VAL A 280 20.83 20.83 5.59
N ILE A 281 20.07 20.14 6.41
CA ILE A 281 20.11 20.23 7.88
C ILE A 281 20.32 18.82 8.42
N THR A 282 21.47 18.58 9.03
CA THR A 282 21.82 17.33 9.72
C THR A 282 21.54 17.43 11.21
N SER A 283 21.64 16.33 11.94
CA SER A 283 21.31 16.25 13.38
C SER A 283 19.88 16.73 13.70
N ALA A 284 18.94 16.60 12.74
CA ALA A 284 17.59 17.13 12.80
C ALA A 284 16.57 16.03 13.10
N LEU A 285 16.02 16.02 14.31
CA LEU A 285 14.91 15.14 14.67
C LEU A 285 13.58 15.85 14.38
N THR A 286 12.90 15.44 13.32
CA THR A 286 11.52 15.91 13.05
C THR A 286 10.63 15.62 14.24
N SER A 287 9.87 16.62 14.69
CA SER A 287 9.06 16.55 15.90
C SER A 287 7.57 16.79 15.67
N GLU A 288 7.18 17.55 14.64
CA GLU A 288 5.78 17.87 14.37
C GLU A 288 5.59 18.33 12.91
N VAL A 289 4.50 17.92 12.29
CA VAL A 289 3.99 18.50 11.04
C VAL A 289 2.96 19.57 11.39
N LYS A 290 3.19 20.79 10.92
CA LYS A 290 2.29 21.93 11.14
C LYS A 290 1.41 22.17 9.92
N GLY A 291 0.18 22.56 10.16
CA GLY A 291 -0.77 22.90 9.10
C GLY A 291 -1.92 23.77 9.59
N ASP A 292 -2.80 24.14 8.67
CA ASP A 292 -3.95 25.02 8.88
C ASP A 292 -5.29 24.26 8.97
N GLY A 293 -5.23 22.91 9.11
CA GLY A 293 -6.38 22.01 9.07
C GLY A 293 -6.73 21.55 7.66
N GLN A 294 -6.27 22.24 6.61
CA GLN A 294 -6.50 21.88 5.20
C GLN A 294 -5.25 21.36 4.53
N LYS A 295 -4.08 21.93 4.85
CA LYS A 295 -2.80 21.60 4.22
C LYS A 295 -1.64 21.85 5.17
N VAL A 296 -0.49 21.28 4.82
CA VAL A 296 0.79 21.56 5.48
C VAL A 296 1.18 23.02 5.29
N THR A 297 1.64 23.66 6.37
CA THR A 297 2.19 25.02 6.37
C THR A 297 3.60 25.08 6.94
N GLY A 298 4.08 24.01 7.57
CA GLY A 298 5.42 23.97 8.15
C GLY A 298 5.79 22.62 8.77
N LEU A 299 7.01 22.58 9.24
CA LEU A 299 7.61 21.43 9.91
C LEU A 299 8.42 21.90 11.11
N ALA A 300 8.23 21.28 12.27
CA ALA A 300 9.09 21.49 13.43
C ALA A 300 10.12 20.35 13.55
N TYR A 301 11.32 20.71 13.94
CA TYR A 301 12.37 19.74 14.28
C TYR A 301 13.17 20.21 15.49
N LYS A 302 13.76 19.26 16.20
CA LYS A 302 14.73 19.49 17.26
C LYS A 302 16.14 19.28 16.71
N ASP A 303 16.98 20.29 16.84
CA ASP A 303 18.41 20.12 16.64
C ASP A 303 18.97 19.21 17.76
N ARG A 304 19.56 18.08 17.39
CA ARG A 304 20.03 17.07 18.34
C ARG A 304 21.33 17.45 19.04
N ASP A 305 22.07 18.37 18.45
CA ASP A 305 23.37 18.81 18.99
C ASP A 305 23.15 19.94 20.03
N SER A 306 22.32 20.93 19.70
CA SER A 306 22.00 22.05 20.63
C SER A 306 20.81 21.77 21.55
N GLY A 307 19.89 20.88 21.15
CA GLY A 307 18.65 20.62 21.85
C GLY A 307 17.54 21.65 21.55
N GLU A 308 17.79 22.63 20.70
CA GLU A 308 16.85 23.70 20.37
C GLU A 308 15.78 23.23 19.36
N PHE A 309 14.59 23.83 19.45
CA PHE A 309 13.51 23.58 18.51
C PHE A 309 13.47 24.66 17.43
N HIS A 310 13.32 24.22 16.20
CA HIS A 310 13.22 25.07 15.02
C HIS A 310 11.97 24.76 14.23
N THR A 311 11.51 25.73 13.44
CA THR A 311 10.40 25.55 12.49
C THR A 311 10.84 25.99 11.11
N VAL A 312 10.43 25.23 10.10
CA VAL A 312 10.61 25.58 8.69
C VAL A 312 9.24 25.77 8.06
N ASP A 313 9.00 26.95 7.49
CA ASP A 313 7.78 27.25 6.75
C ASP A 313 7.87 26.63 5.35
N LEU A 314 6.89 25.82 5.01
CA LEU A 314 6.86 25.09 3.73
C LEU A 314 5.44 24.60 3.42
N GLU A 315 5.23 24.14 2.19
CA GLU A 315 3.92 23.69 1.72
C GLU A 315 3.84 22.19 1.44
N GLY A 316 4.96 21.46 1.57
CA GLY A 316 4.99 20.02 1.37
C GLY A 316 6.15 19.31 2.05
N ILE A 317 5.95 18.07 2.46
CA ILE A 317 6.93 17.22 3.14
C ILE A 317 6.99 15.89 2.42
N PHE A 318 8.16 15.49 1.95
CA PHE A 318 8.42 14.20 1.32
C PHE A 318 9.19 13.28 2.28
N VAL A 319 8.53 12.26 2.79
CA VAL A 319 9.09 11.33 3.78
C VAL A 319 9.87 10.23 3.05
N GLN A 320 11.20 10.23 3.18
CA GLN A 320 12.12 9.34 2.47
C GLN A 320 13.03 8.56 3.44
N ILE A 321 12.45 8.02 4.51
CA ILE A 321 13.15 7.28 5.57
C ILE A 321 13.06 5.77 5.43
N GLY A 322 12.68 5.31 4.25
CA GLY A 322 12.70 3.92 3.83
C GLY A 322 11.35 3.35 3.48
N LEU A 323 11.41 2.25 2.75
CA LEU A 323 10.29 1.41 2.38
C LEU A 323 10.40 0.10 3.15
N LEU A 324 9.29 -0.40 3.67
CA LEU A 324 9.20 -1.64 4.42
C LEU A 324 8.43 -2.68 3.58
N PRO A 325 9.13 -3.62 2.94
CA PRO A 325 8.46 -4.71 2.23
C PRO A 325 7.59 -5.53 3.19
N ASN A 326 6.43 -5.98 2.70
CA ASN A 326 5.51 -6.78 3.50
C ASN A 326 5.92 -8.26 3.46
N THR A 327 7.08 -8.59 4.04
CA THR A 327 7.77 -9.88 3.96
C THR A 327 8.09 -10.52 5.30
N ASP A 328 7.69 -9.92 6.43
CA ASP A 328 8.04 -10.43 7.76
C ASP A 328 7.63 -11.90 7.95
N TRP A 329 6.52 -12.31 7.35
CA TRP A 329 5.97 -13.65 7.35
C TRP A 329 6.70 -14.66 6.44
N LEU A 330 7.64 -14.17 5.60
CA LEU A 330 8.43 -14.97 4.65
C LEU A 330 9.86 -15.25 5.13
N LYS A 331 10.25 -14.71 6.29
CA LYS A 331 11.60 -14.90 6.84
C LYS A 331 11.91 -16.38 7.02
N GLY A 332 13.05 -16.81 6.48
CA GLY A 332 13.47 -18.21 6.51
C GLY A 332 12.79 -19.14 5.49
N THR A 333 11.86 -18.61 4.67
CA THR A 333 11.16 -19.39 3.65
C THR A 333 11.63 -19.06 2.24
N VAL A 334 11.73 -17.77 1.90
CA VAL A 334 12.32 -17.29 0.63
C VAL A 334 13.53 -16.42 0.91
N GLU A 335 14.43 -16.30 -0.07
CA GLU A 335 15.60 -15.44 0.07
C GLU A 335 15.20 -13.98 0.03
N LEU A 336 15.64 -13.22 1.05
CA LEU A 336 15.37 -11.80 1.19
C LEU A 336 16.66 -10.98 1.14
N SER A 337 16.59 -9.80 0.57
CA SER A 337 17.68 -8.81 0.60
C SER A 337 17.91 -8.30 2.04
N PRO A 338 19.05 -7.63 2.30
CA PRO A 338 19.27 -6.97 3.60
C PRO A 338 18.21 -5.91 3.95
N ARG A 339 17.44 -5.43 2.97
CA ARG A 339 16.31 -4.50 3.15
C ARG A 339 14.98 -5.22 3.35
N GLY A 340 14.96 -6.55 3.34
CA GLY A 340 13.76 -7.37 3.48
C GLY A 340 12.97 -7.57 2.19
N GLU A 341 13.45 -7.13 1.03
CA GLU A 341 12.80 -7.35 -0.26
C GLU A 341 12.99 -8.80 -0.74
N ILE A 342 12.00 -9.37 -1.41
CA ILE A 342 12.14 -10.70 -2.02
C ILE A 342 13.12 -10.60 -3.19
N ILE A 343 14.18 -11.42 -3.16
CA ILE A 343 15.14 -11.52 -4.25
C ILE A 343 14.48 -12.30 -5.39
N VAL A 344 14.44 -11.70 -6.57
CA VAL A 344 13.89 -12.30 -7.79
C VAL A 344 14.86 -12.18 -8.95
N ASP A 345 14.78 -13.14 -9.86
CA ASP A 345 15.50 -13.11 -11.14
C ASP A 345 14.77 -12.27 -12.21
N ALA A 346 15.29 -12.28 -13.44
CA ALA A 346 14.68 -11.59 -14.58
C ALA A 346 13.27 -12.09 -14.94
N ARG A 347 12.89 -13.28 -14.50
CA ARG A 347 11.60 -13.93 -14.72
C ARG A 347 10.62 -13.71 -13.57
N GLY A 348 11.06 -13.11 -12.46
CA GLY A 348 10.29 -12.98 -11.24
C GLY A 348 10.28 -14.25 -10.38
N GLU A 349 11.19 -15.20 -10.64
CA GLU A 349 11.35 -16.42 -9.85
C GLU A 349 12.03 -16.10 -8.53
N THR A 350 11.56 -16.69 -7.44
CA THR A 350 12.17 -16.60 -6.11
C THR A 350 13.15 -17.76 -5.89
N SER A 351 13.74 -17.85 -4.70
CA SER A 351 14.56 -18.99 -4.31
C SER A 351 13.79 -20.32 -4.18
N LEU A 352 12.46 -20.30 -4.20
CA LEU A 352 11.61 -21.48 -4.13
C LEU A 352 11.00 -21.81 -5.49
N PRO A 353 11.21 -23.04 -6.04
CA PRO A 353 10.54 -23.48 -7.26
C PRO A 353 9.00 -23.37 -7.16
N GLY A 354 8.37 -22.81 -8.18
CA GLY A 354 6.92 -22.61 -8.24
C GLY A 354 6.41 -21.39 -7.47
N VAL A 355 7.31 -20.64 -6.81
CA VAL A 355 7.00 -19.41 -6.10
C VAL A 355 7.66 -18.23 -6.82
N PHE A 356 6.83 -17.28 -7.24
CA PHE A 356 7.19 -16.06 -7.96
C PHE A 356 6.88 -14.84 -7.10
N ALA A 357 7.48 -13.69 -7.44
CA ALA A 357 7.14 -12.44 -6.79
C ALA A 357 7.16 -11.27 -7.77
N ALA A 358 6.36 -10.23 -7.47
CA ALA A 358 6.20 -9.07 -8.34
C ALA A 358 5.86 -7.79 -7.56
N GLY A 359 6.26 -6.66 -8.12
CA GLY A 359 5.98 -5.32 -7.59
C GLY A 359 6.87 -4.93 -6.42
N ASP A 360 6.38 -4.00 -5.60
CA ASP A 360 7.18 -3.27 -4.60
C ASP A 360 7.79 -4.16 -3.52
N VAL A 361 7.29 -5.37 -3.33
CA VAL A 361 7.81 -6.36 -2.38
C VAL A 361 9.15 -6.96 -2.80
N THR A 362 9.55 -6.82 -4.06
CA THR A 362 10.74 -7.44 -4.67
C THR A 362 11.93 -6.51 -4.74
N THR A 363 13.09 -7.05 -5.13
CA THR A 363 14.32 -6.29 -5.42
C THR A 363 14.29 -5.51 -6.74
N VAL A 364 13.18 -5.55 -7.48
CA VAL A 364 13.00 -4.78 -8.72
C VAL A 364 13.11 -3.28 -8.41
N PRO A 365 13.97 -2.53 -9.09
CA PRO A 365 14.12 -1.10 -8.87
C PRO A 365 12.86 -0.31 -9.33
N TYR A 366 12.73 0.93 -8.83
CA TYR A 366 11.67 1.85 -9.20
C TYR A 366 10.25 1.35 -8.85
N LYS A 367 9.83 1.60 -7.62
CA LYS A 367 8.52 1.22 -7.09
C LYS A 367 7.43 2.13 -7.68
N GLN A 368 6.87 1.74 -8.82
CA GLN A 368 5.85 2.47 -9.58
C GLN A 368 4.70 1.55 -9.97
N ILE A 369 3.48 2.10 -10.07
CA ILE A 369 2.28 1.34 -10.43
C ILE A 369 2.44 0.62 -11.76
N VAL A 370 2.95 1.31 -12.79
CA VAL A 370 3.13 0.74 -14.13
C VAL A 370 4.19 -0.38 -14.14
N ILE A 371 5.24 -0.26 -13.34
CA ILE A 371 6.27 -1.29 -13.19
C ILE A 371 5.67 -2.51 -12.48
N ALA A 372 4.94 -2.29 -11.39
CA ALA A 372 4.26 -3.37 -10.66
C ALA A 372 3.29 -4.15 -11.54
N VAL A 373 2.52 -3.47 -12.40
CA VAL A 373 1.64 -4.11 -13.40
C VAL A 373 2.45 -4.98 -14.37
N GLY A 374 3.55 -4.47 -14.92
CA GLY A 374 4.43 -5.22 -15.81
C GLY A 374 5.08 -6.44 -15.14
N GLU A 375 5.55 -6.26 -13.91
CA GLU A 375 6.14 -7.34 -13.12
C GLU A 375 5.11 -8.44 -12.78
N GLY A 376 3.87 -8.08 -12.44
CA GLY A 376 2.79 -9.02 -12.21
C GLY A 376 2.47 -9.87 -13.44
N ALA A 377 2.39 -9.25 -14.61
CA ALA A 377 2.20 -9.95 -15.89
C ALA A 377 3.35 -10.92 -16.16
N LYS A 378 4.60 -10.48 -15.98
CA LYS A 378 5.80 -11.30 -16.15
C LYS A 378 5.81 -12.52 -15.23
N ALA A 379 5.58 -12.31 -13.93
CA ALA A 379 5.52 -13.39 -12.95
C ALA A 379 4.44 -14.43 -13.29
N SER A 380 3.27 -13.96 -13.74
CA SER A 380 2.19 -14.85 -14.18
C SER A 380 2.57 -15.69 -15.40
N LEU A 381 3.25 -15.12 -16.38
CA LEU A 381 3.74 -15.86 -17.56
C LEU A 381 4.79 -16.91 -17.16
N SER A 382 5.67 -16.58 -16.22
CA SER A 382 6.66 -17.51 -15.68
C SER A 382 6.02 -18.62 -14.86
N ALA A 383 5.00 -18.32 -14.06
CA ALA A 383 4.21 -19.32 -13.34
C ALA A 383 3.51 -20.30 -14.31
N PHE A 384 3.00 -19.81 -15.43
CA PHE A 384 2.42 -20.66 -16.48
C PHE A 384 3.46 -21.61 -17.08
N ASP A 385 4.65 -21.11 -17.42
CA ASP A 385 5.74 -21.95 -17.91
C ASP A 385 6.12 -23.04 -16.89
N HIS A 386 6.16 -22.70 -15.60
CA HIS A 386 6.41 -23.66 -14.53
C HIS A 386 5.34 -24.74 -14.48
N LEU A 387 4.06 -24.37 -14.54
CA LEU A 387 2.95 -25.32 -14.52
C LEU A 387 3.01 -26.29 -15.71
N ILE A 388 3.31 -25.81 -16.91
CA ILE A 388 3.46 -26.68 -18.10
C ILE A 388 4.57 -27.71 -17.89
N ARG A 389 5.73 -27.26 -17.38
CA ARG A 389 6.91 -28.14 -17.21
C ARG A 389 6.70 -29.16 -16.10
N THR A 390 5.97 -28.81 -15.04
CA THR A 390 5.72 -29.71 -13.90
C THR A 390 4.52 -30.65 -14.10
N SER A 391 3.64 -30.34 -15.04
CA SER A 391 2.49 -31.21 -15.42
C SER A 391 2.74 -32.08 -16.62
N ALA A 392 3.89 -31.95 -17.29
CA ALA A 392 4.21 -32.83 -18.43
C ALA A 392 4.36 -34.29 -17.98
N PRO A 393 3.78 -35.26 -18.70
CA PRO A 393 4.06 -36.68 -18.44
C PRO A 393 5.56 -36.95 -18.57
N ALA A 394 6.09 -37.78 -17.67
CA ALA A 394 7.48 -38.22 -17.69
C ALA A 394 7.83 -39.01 -18.96
#